data_438f9586c625a56ebd0febeabc4c1ef4
#
_entry.id   438f9586c625a56ebd0febeabc4c1ef4
#
_cell.length_a   1.000
_cell.length_b   1.000
_cell.length_c   1.000
_cell.angle_alpha   90.00
_cell.angle_beta   90.00
_cell.angle_gamma   90.00
#
_symmetry.space_group_name_H-M   'P 1'
#
loop_
_entity.id
_entity.type
_entity.pdbx_description
1 polymer ?
#
loop_
_entity_poly.entity_id
_entity_poly.type
_entity_poly.pdbx_seq_one_letter_code
_entity_poly.pdbx_strand_id
1 'polypeptide(L)'
;MKKFFIPVTILLYAFLARTAIAQQNEDLLSLIGDDAKVKKEFVKYAFKSPRVINGHSMEFLAPGTMDFRILHRFGEINQGFQNFFGLDQASMRMGFDFGISRNLMAGIGRSTYKKELDGFVKYAPLMQSTGSKPFPVTVALVAGMTANTLPWADAIIENYFSSRLAYYYQMIIGRKFNESFTLQLAPTMVHNNLVPLSSQPNDVFALGFGGRFKLSKRIAFTWDYFHLMNGIQQNVNTHPLSLGLDIETGGHVFQLHLSNAVGMNERAFVTETTGRWDKGQLRFGFNLSRVFQIKKRAEKI
;
A
#
# COMPACT_ATOMS: atom_id res chain seq x y z
N MET A 1 -30.17 2.57 24.50
CA MET A 1 -29.09 2.51 23.49
C MET A 1 -27.82 3.12 24.11
N LYS A 2 -26.95 2.32 24.72
CA LYS A 2 -25.71 2.78 25.34
C LYS A 2 -24.61 2.79 24.29
N LYS A 3 -24.05 3.97 24.02
CA LYS A 3 -22.94 4.18 23.08
C LYS A 3 -21.67 3.53 23.63
N PHE A 4 -21.13 2.55 22.91
CA PHE A 4 -19.81 2.00 23.15
C PHE A 4 -18.77 2.98 22.58
N PHE A 5 -18.32 3.91 23.41
CA PHE A 5 -17.08 4.65 23.23
C PHE A 5 -15.98 3.87 23.98
N ILE A 6 -15.34 2.90 23.35
CA ILE A 6 -14.08 2.32 23.85
C ILE A 6 -12.95 3.16 23.27
N PRO A 7 -12.05 3.68 24.11
CA PRO A 7 -11.25 4.85 23.77
C PRO A 7 -10.08 4.48 22.85
N VAL A 8 -10.04 5.15 21.71
CA VAL A 8 -8.88 5.31 20.82
C VAL A 8 -7.61 5.70 21.60
N THR A 9 -7.77 6.28 22.79
CA THR A 9 -6.70 6.65 23.72
C THR A 9 -5.84 5.48 24.22
N ILE A 10 -6.38 4.26 24.34
CA ILE A 10 -5.59 3.10 24.80
C ILE A 10 -4.64 2.60 23.71
N LEU A 11 -5.01 2.71 22.44
CA LEU A 11 -4.14 2.32 21.34
C LEU A 11 -2.97 3.32 21.16
N LEU A 12 -3.19 4.60 21.45
CA LEU A 12 -2.16 5.63 21.40
C LEU A 12 -1.12 5.48 22.52
N TYR A 13 -1.54 5.05 23.72
CA TYR A 13 -0.63 4.81 24.86
C TYR A 13 0.24 3.56 24.67
N ALA A 14 -0.24 2.51 24.00
CA ALA A 14 0.57 1.32 23.70
C ALA A 14 1.70 1.62 22.69
N PHE A 15 1.57 2.68 21.89
CA PHE A 15 2.59 3.14 20.94
C PHE A 15 3.72 3.96 21.59
N LEU A 16 3.46 4.56 22.75
CA LEU A 16 4.42 5.46 23.43
C LEU A 16 5.20 4.80 24.58
N ALA A 17 4.74 3.66 25.10
CA ALA A 17 5.29 3.07 26.29
C ALA A 17 6.37 2.01 26.02
N ARG A 18 7.53 2.39 25.48
CA ARG A 18 8.81 1.67 25.65
C ARG A 18 10.00 2.56 25.30
N THR A 19 10.21 3.59 26.10
CA THR A 19 11.50 4.35 26.07
C THR A 19 12.26 4.29 27.40
N ALA A 20 11.96 3.35 28.24
CA ALA A 20 12.63 3.25 29.52
C ALA A 20 13.10 1.81 29.77
N ILE A 21 14.22 1.38 29.17
CA ILE A 21 15.23 0.46 29.71
C ILE A 21 16.39 0.47 28.72
N ALA A 22 17.28 1.44 28.87
CA ALA A 22 18.62 1.42 28.30
C ALA A 22 19.50 2.41 29.10
N GLN A 23 19.63 2.15 30.36
CA GLN A 23 20.63 2.78 31.21
C GLN A 23 21.28 1.71 32.05
N GLN A 24 22.36 1.16 31.51
CA GLN A 24 23.52 0.62 32.25
C GLN A 24 24.47 -0.04 31.24
N ASN A 25 25.30 0.75 30.61
CA ASN A 25 26.61 0.36 30.05
C ASN A 25 27.35 1.64 29.58
N GLU A 26 27.54 2.58 30.52
CA GLU A 26 28.31 3.81 30.20
C GLU A 26 29.85 3.56 30.21
N ASP A 27 30.32 2.42 30.69
CA ASP A 27 31.74 2.25 30.95
C ASP A 27 32.58 1.67 29.81
N LEU A 28 31.94 1.07 28.79
CA LEU A 28 32.65 0.57 27.60
C LEU A 28 32.68 1.59 26.43
N LEU A 29 31.80 2.57 26.46
CA LEU A 29 31.73 3.63 25.42
C LEU A 29 32.76 4.74 25.67
N SER A 30 33.30 4.90 26.90
CA SER A 30 34.33 5.86 27.23
C SER A 30 35.75 5.47 26.73
N LEU A 31 35.93 4.19 26.35
CA LEU A 31 37.16 3.67 25.78
C LEU A 31 37.23 3.80 24.23
N ILE A 32 36.13 4.09 23.59
CA ILE A 32 36.11 4.42 22.16
C ILE A 32 36.10 5.93 22.07
N GLY A 33 37.24 6.49 21.69
CA GLY A 33 37.47 7.94 21.64
C GLY A 33 36.31 8.72 21.02
N ASP A 34 36.19 9.98 21.37
CA ASP A 34 35.14 10.97 21.12
C ASP A 34 34.73 11.17 19.63
N ASP A 35 35.30 10.41 18.69
CA ASP A 35 35.09 10.54 17.24
C ASP A 35 34.01 9.63 16.63
N ALA A 36 33.41 8.71 17.38
CA ALA A 36 32.32 7.92 16.89
C ALA A 36 30.96 8.64 17.09
N LYS A 37 30.74 9.79 16.46
CA LYS A 37 29.43 10.42 16.39
C LYS A 37 28.46 9.39 15.83
N VAL A 38 27.57 8.87 16.68
CA VAL A 38 26.51 7.93 16.30
C VAL A 38 25.74 8.54 15.13
N LYS A 39 25.97 8.02 13.92
CA LYS A 39 25.31 8.52 12.71
C LYS A 39 23.84 8.17 12.75
N LYS A 40 22.99 9.08 12.24
CA LYS A 40 21.58 8.80 12.02
C LYS A 40 21.45 7.79 10.89
N GLU A 41 20.80 6.65 11.15
CA GLU A 41 20.53 5.62 10.17
C GLU A 41 19.01 5.49 9.93
N PHE A 42 18.61 5.52 8.66
CA PHE A 42 17.22 5.35 8.29
C PHE A 42 16.90 3.86 8.19
N VAL A 43 15.76 3.48 8.76
CA VAL A 43 15.26 2.11 8.70
C VAL A 43 14.94 1.75 7.24
N LYS A 44 15.31 0.52 6.85
CA LYS A 44 15.14 -0.04 5.51
C LYS A 44 14.46 -1.40 5.60
N TYR A 45 13.89 -1.83 4.48
CA TYR A 45 13.30 -3.17 4.35
C TYR A 45 12.17 -3.44 5.35
N ALA A 46 11.38 -2.39 5.63
CA ALA A 46 10.16 -2.51 6.41
C ALA A 46 9.15 -3.40 5.67
N PHE A 47 9.01 -3.17 4.37
CA PHE A 47 8.34 -4.05 3.41
C PHE A 47 9.33 -4.45 2.30
N LYS A 48 8.98 -5.46 1.49
CA LYS A 48 9.81 -5.88 0.35
C LYS A 48 9.54 -5.05 -0.91
N SER A 49 8.48 -4.28 -0.91
CA SER A 49 7.95 -3.54 -2.05
C SER A 49 7.35 -2.21 -1.58
N PRO A 50 7.32 -1.17 -2.43
CA PRO A 50 6.59 0.08 -2.17
C PRO A 50 5.07 -0.09 -2.02
N ARG A 51 4.54 -1.31 -2.22
CA ARG A 51 3.15 -1.68 -1.91
C ARG A 51 3.10 -2.84 -0.94
N VAL A 52 2.05 -2.91 -0.10
CA VAL A 52 1.77 -4.06 0.78
C VAL A 52 1.26 -5.21 -0.09
N ILE A 53 0.02 -5.17 -0.53
CA ILE A 53 -0.57 -6.01 -1.60
C ILE A 53 -1.25 -5.08 -2.60
N ASN A 54 -2.31 -4.38 -2.20
CA ASN A 54 -3.00 -3.35 -2.97
C ASN A 54 -2.49 -1.96 -2.65
N GLY A 55 -2.54 -1.58 -1.36
CA GLY A 55 -2.21 -0.25 -0.87
C GLY A 55 -0.70 0.03 -0.84
N HIS A 56 -0.34 1.31 -0.84
CA HIS A 56 1.05 1.73 -0.66
C HIS A 56 1.60 1.28 0.71
N SER A 57 2.87 0.86 0.73
CA SER A 57 3.61 0.58 1.97
C SER A 57 4.42 1.80 2.41
N MET A 58 5.00 1.78 3.60
CA MET A 58 5.95 2.82 4.05
C MET A 58 7.31 2.75 3.35
N GLU A 59 7.58 1.75 2.49
CA GLU A 59 8.86 1.56 1.80
C GLU A 59 8.98 2.47 0.58
N PHE A 60 10.21 2.90 0.27
CA PHE A 60 10.54 3.75 -0.87
C PHE A 60 11.59 3.07 -1.75
N LEU A 61 11.55 3.38 -3.03
CA LEU A 61 12.61 2.98 -3.97
C LEU A 61 13.88 3.80 -3.74
N ALA A 62 15.03 3.19 -3.98
CA ALA A 62 16.29 3.89 -3.94
C ALA A 62 16.35 4.98 -5.04
N PRO A 63 17.04 6.12 -4.78
CA PRO A 63 17.20 7.16 -5.80
C PRO A 63 17.84 6.62 -7.08
N GLY A 64 17.27 7.00 -8.24
CA GLY A 64 17.76 6.58 -9.55
C GLY A 64 17.43 5.13 -9.90
N THR A 65 16.45 4.52 -9.22
CA THR A 65 15.91 3.20 -9.58
C THR A 65 14.49 3.32 -10.12
N MET A 66 14.11 2.34 -10.92
CA MET A 66 12.77 2.13 -11.42
C MET A 66 12.32 0.72 -11.06
N ASP A 67 11.13 0.58 -10.52
CA ASP A 67 10.47 -0.71 -10.31
C ASP A 67 9.43 -0.94 -11.40
N PHE A 68 9.65 -1.95 -12.23
CA PHE A 68 8.62 -2.45 -13.14
C PHE A 68 7.75 -3.45 -12.39
N ARG A 69 6.44 -3.19 -12.40
CA ARG A 69 5.50 -3.97 -11.63
C ARG A 69 4.34 -4.48 -12.48
N ILE A 70 4.04 -5.77 -12.30
CA ILE A 70 2.84 -6.41 -12.81
C ILE A 70 2.01 -6.86 -11.61
N LEU A 71 0.78 -6.38 -11.53
CA LEU A 71 -0.23 -6.84 -10.59
C LEU A 71 -1.26 -7.63 -11.39
N HIS A 72 -1.60 -8.82 -10.92
CA HIS A 72 -2.51 -9.73 -11.62
C HIS A 72 -3.57 -10.27 -10.65
N ARG A 73 -4.83 -10.29 -11.09
CA ARG A 73 -5.97 -10.85 -10.37
C ARG A 73 -6.75 -11.77 -11.30
N PHE A 74 -7.04 -12.95 -10.81
CA PHE A 74 -7.96 -13.89 -11.47
C PHE A 74 -9.42 -13.57 -11.10
N GLY A 75 -10.36 -14.34 -11.64
CA GLY A 75 -11.76 -14.34 -11.26
C GLY A 75 -11.99 -14.86 -9.84
N GLU A 76 -13.25 -14.98 -9.44
CA GLU A 76 -13.59 -15.47 -8.10
C GLU A 76 -13.45 -16.98 -8.01
N ILE A 77 -12.82 -17.48 -6.94
CA ILE A 77 -12.56 -18.91 -6.74
C ILE A 77 -13.86 -19.72 -6.51
N ASN A 78 -14.93 -19.08 -6.05
CA ASN A 78 -16.23 -19.72 -5.82
C ASN A 78 -17.05 -20.00 -7.09
N GLN A 79 -16.53 -19.61 -8.28
CA GLN A 79 -17.16 -19.95 -9.56
C GLN A 79 -17.06 -21.44 -9.94
N GLY A 80 -16.31 -22.23 -9.15
CA GLY A 80 -16.24 -23.67 -9.30
C GLY A 80 -15.41 -24.16 -10.49
N PHE A 81 -15.47 -25.46 -10.69
CA PHE A 81 -14.63 -26.13 -11.71
C PHE A 81 -14.93 -25.71 -13.14
N GLN A 82 -16.18 -25.38 -13.47
CA GLN A 82 -16.56 -24.97 -14.83
C GLN A 82 -15.82 -23.71 -15.32
N ASN A 83 -15.49 -22.79 -14.40
CA ASN A 83 -14.69 -21.60 -14.67
C ASN A 83 -13.24 -21.74 -14.15
N PHE A 84 -12.81 -22.98 -14.00
CA PHE A 84 -11.49 -23.32 -13.46
C PHE A 84 -11.13 -22.49 -12.20
N PHE A 85 -12.11 -22.42 -11.25
CA PHE A 85 -11.98 -21.64 -10.01
C PHE A 85 -11.61 -20.17 -10.25
N GLY A 86 -12.13 -19.57 -11.32
CA GLY A 86 -11.89 -18.19 -11.72
C GLY A 86 -10.62 -17.96 -12.53
N LEU A 87 -9.80 -18.98 -12.79
CA LEU A 87 -8.53 -18.81 -13.51
C LEU A 87 -8.72 -18.45 -15.00
N ASP A 88 -9.90 -18.69 -15.57
CA ASP A 88 -10.23 -18.29 -16.95
C ASP A 88 -10.41 -16.77 -17.12
N GLN A 89 -10.57 -16.03 -16.03
CA GLN A 89 -10.72 -14.59 -16.02
C GLN A 89 -9.51 -13.92 -15.41
N ALA A 90 -9.06 -12.84 -16.04
CA ALA A 90 -7.90 -12.12 -15.56
C ALA A 90 -8.07 -10.59 -15.69
N SER A 91 -7.60 -9.87 -14.71
CA SER A 91 -7.31 -8.46 -14.79
C SER A 91 -5.85 -8.20 -14.40
N MET A 92 -5.25 -7.20 -15.02
CA MET A 92 -3.85 -6.88 -14.84
C MET A 92 -3.65 -5.38 -14.75
N ARG A 93 -2.69 -4.96 -13.92
CA ARG A 93 -2.14 -3.61 -13.93
C ARG A 93 -0.63 -3.68 -14.12
N MET A 94 -0.13 -2.98 -15.14
CA MET A 94 1.29 -2.73 -15.32
C MET A 94 1.61 -1.33 -14.83
N GLY A 95 2.75 -1.18 -14.16
CA GLY A 95 3.18 0.11 -13.63
C GLY A 95 4.69 0.25 -13.60
N PHE A 96 5.12 1.51 -13.60
CA PHE A 96 6.50 1.95 -13.45
C PHE A 96 6.55 2.92 -12.28
N ASP A 97 7.27 2.53 -11.24
CA ASP A 97 7.49 3.36 -10.06
C ASP A 97 8.95 3.84 -10.07
N PHE A 98 9.21 5.12 -9.81
CA PHE A 98 10.53 5.76 -9.90
C PHE A 98 10.96 6.29 -8.54
N GLY A 99 12.14 5.90 -8.07
CA GLY A 99 12.82 6.48 -6.92
C GLY A 99 13.52 7.79 -7.33
N ILE A 100 12.98 8.93 -6.93
CA ILE A 100 13.50 10.26 -7.25
C ILE A 100 14.53 10.67 -6.22
N SER A 101 14.18 10.56 -4.93
CA SER A 101 15.08 10.76 -3.80
C SER A 101 14.82 9.70 -2.73
N ARG A 102 15.53 9.76 -1.61
CA ARG A 102 15.31 8.81 -0.50
C ARG A 102 13.87 8.79 0.01
N ASN A 103 13.22 9.94 -0.02
CA ASN A 103 11.90 10.16 0.55
C ASN A 103 10.86 10.64 -0.47
N LEU A 104 11.18 10.57 -1.76
CA LEU A 104 10.27 10.97 -2.85
C LEU A 104 10.31 9.91 -3.95
N MET A 105 9.15 9.44 -4.33
CA MET A 105 8.94 8.58 -5.48
C MET A 105 7.65 8.96 -6.21
N ALA A 106 7.58 8.62 -7.48
CA ALA A 106 6.39 8.79 -8.31
C ALA A 106 6.19 7.53 -9.14
N GLY A 107 4.98 7.29 -9.61
CA GLY A 107 4.70 6.15 -10.47
C GLY A 107 3.54 6.42 -11.39
N ILE A 108 3.49 5.63 -12.45
CA ILE A 108 2.40 5.59 -13.43
C ILE A 108 2.01 4.15 -13.70
N GLY A 109 0.77 3.91 -14.05
CA GLY A 109 0.30 2.57 -14.37
C GLY A 109 -0.92 2.56 -15.26
N ARG A 110 -1.19 1.37 -15.81
CA ARG A 110 -2.38 1.10 -16.60
C ARG A 110 -2.99 -0.22 -16.19
N SER A 111 -4.27 -0.21 -15.86
CA SER A 111 -5.07 -1.39 -15.54
C SER A 111 -5.91 -1.82 -16.75
N THR A 112 -6.11 -3.13 -16.92
CA THR A 112 -7.12 -3.68 -17.82
C THR A 112 -8.53 -3.48 -17.24
N TYR A 113 -8.65 -3.46 -15.90
CA TYR A 113 -9.90 -3.15 -15.22
C TYR A 113 -10.29 -1.70 -15.51
N LYS A 114 -11.45 -1.50 -16.14
CA LYS A 114 -11.94 -0.20 -16.65
C LYS A 114 -10.95 0.53 -17.56
N LYS A 115 -9.92 -0.14 -18.05
CA LYS A 115 -8.85 0.46 -18.87
C LYS A 115 -8.27 1.73 -18.25
N GLU A 116 -8.15 1.77 -16.93
CA GLU A 116 -7.69 2.95 -16.20
C GLU A 116 -6.21 3.22 -16.39
N LEU A 117 -5.89 4.49 -16.56
CA LEU A 117 -4.56 5.05 -16.34
C LEU A 117 -4.52 5.61 -14.93
N ASP A 118 -3.42 5.42 -14.22
CA ASP A 118 -3.21 5.99 -12.90
C ASP A 118 -1.80 6.53 -12.75
N GLY A 119 -1.67 7.52 -11.88
CA GLY A 119 -0.39 8.08 -11.49
C GLY A 119 -0.42 8.57 -10.06
N PHE A 120 0.76 8.58 -9.41
CA PHE A 120 0.89 9.04 -8.03
C PHE A 120 2.24 9.69 -7.76
N VAL A 121 2.27 10.50 -6.72
CA VAL A 121 3.47 11.00 -6.04
C VAL A 121 3.39 10.59 -4.58
N LYS A 122 4.50 10.11 -4.04
CA LYS A 122 4.62 9.68 -2.65
C LYS A 122 5.84 10.34 -2.02
N TYR A 123 5.63 11.04 -0.90
CA TYR A 123 6.64 11.79 -0.17
C TYR A 123 6.62 11.48 1.31
N ALA A 124 7.78 11.22 1.91
CA ALA A 124 7.92 11.02 3.35
C ALA A 124 8.58 12.25 4.01
N PRO A 125 7.80 13.12 4.68
CA PRO A 125 8.37 14.18 5.50
C PRO A 125 9.15 13.65 6.70
N LEU A 126 8.75 12.49 7.23
CA LEU A 126 9.39 11.86 8.38
C LEU A 126 9.68 10.39 8.07
N MET A 127 10.91 9.97 8.31
CA MET A 127 11.33 8.58 8.11
C MET A 127 11.85 8.00 9.43
N GLN A 128 11.41 6.78 9.75
CA GLN A 128 11.90 6.04 10.89
C GLN A 128 13.43 5.92 10.83
N SER A 129 14.07 6.20 11.95
CA SER A 129 15.53 6.19 12.05
C SER A 129 16.00 5.76 13.42
N THR A 130 17.25 5.28 13.47
CA THR A 130 18.01 4.91 14.67
C THR A 130 19.26 5.79 14.78
N GLY A 131 19.98 5.66 15.88
CA GLY A 131 21.22 6.43 16.10
C GLY A 131 20.96 7.85 16.59
N SER A 132 21.67 8.84 16.05
CA SER A 132 21.54 10.24 16.46
C SER A 132 20.16 10.80 16.08
N LYS A 133 19.44 11.36 17.07
CA LYS A 133 18.09 11.91 16.91
C LYS A 133 17.13 10.88 16.26
N PRO A 134 16.86 9.74 16.90
CA PRO A 134 16.03 8.70 16.34
C PRO A 134 14.59 9.19 16.16
N PHE A 135 13.91 8.68 15.13
CA PHE A 135 12.50 8.94 14.90
C PHE A 135 11.74 7.62 14.83
N PRO A 136 10.66 7.42 15.61
CA PRO A 136 10.10 6.08 15.85
C PRO A 136 9.24 5.52 14.72
N VAL A 137 8.75 6.35 13.79
CA VAL A 137 7.81 5.97 12.73
C VAL A 137 8.21 6.59 11.39
N THR A 138 7.72 6.04 10.29
CA THR A 138 7.70 6.74 9.00
C THR A 138 6.33 7.33 8.79
N VAL A 139 6.27 8.60 8.41
CA VAL A 139 5.05 9.24 7.91
C VAL A 139 5.27 9.55 6.44
N ALA A 140 4.41 9.02 5.58
CA ALA A 140 4.45 9.28 4.14
C ALA A 140 3.08 9.75 3.65
N LEU A 141 3.09 10.67 2.72
CA LEU A 141 1.91 11.21 2.05
C LEU A 141 1.90 10.71 0.61
N VAL A 142 0.76 10.24 0.15
CA VAL A 142 0.53 9.82 -1.24
C VAL A 142 -0.61 10.65 -1.80
N ALA A 143 -0.40 11.19 -2.98
CA ALA A 143 -1.45 11.81 -3.78
C ALA A 143 -1.44 11.18 -5.16
N GLY A 144 -2.60 10.78 -5.64
CA GLY A 144 -2.71 10.14 -6.94
C GLY A 144 -4.00 10.49 -7.66
N MET A 145 -4.00 10.18 -8.95
CA MET A 145 -5.10 10.40 -9.85
C MET A 145 -5.30 9.16 -10.73
N THR A 146 -6.55 8.89 -11.07
CA THR A 146 -6.92 7.88 -12.08
C THR A 146 -7.78 8.49 -13.17
N ALA A 147 -7.66 7.95 -14.37
CA ALA A 147 -8.49 8.31 -15.52
C ALA A 147 -9.09 7.05 -16.16
N ASN A 148 -10.41 6.94 -16.16
CA ASN A 148 -11.12 5.87 -16.86
C ASN A 148 -11.08 6.15 -18.36
N THR A 149 -10.56 5.20 -19.16
CA THR A 149 -10.43 5.35 -20.62
C THR A 149 -11.42 4.49 -21.43
N LEU A 150 -12.44 3.90 -20.78
CA LEU A 150 -13.51 3.23 -21.50
C LEU A 150 -14.27 4.20 -22.41
N PRO A 151 -14.87 3.73 -23.50
CA PRO A 151 -15.86 4.53 -24.25
C PRO A 151 -16.97 5.03 -23.31
N TRP A 152 -17.56 6.16 -23.66
CA TRP A 152 -18.73 6.64 -22.92
C TRP A 152 -19.89 5.68 -23.09
N ALA A 153 -20.62 5.42 -22.00
CA ALA A 153 -21.78 4.52 -22.01
C ALA A 153 -22.91 5.10 -22.87
N ASP A 154 -23.09 6.42 -22.81
CA ASP A 154 -24.02 7.17 -23.65
C ASP A 154 -23.27 8.30 -24.34
N ALA A 155 -23.19 8.26 -25.66
CA ALA A 155 -22.52 9.27 -26.46
C ALA A 155 -23.44 10.46 -26.81
N ILE A 156 -24.75 10.36 -26.53
CA ILE A 156 -25.75 11.39 -26.86
C ILE A 156 -25.70 12.53 -25.83
N ILE A 157 -25.41 12.21 -24.57
CA ILE A 157 -25.30 13.21 -23.51
C ILE A 157 -23.94 13.93 -23.56
N GLU A 158 -23.88 15.14 -23.03
CA GLU A 158 -22.64 15.86 -22.88
C GLU A 158 -21.71 15.14 -21.90
N ASN A 159 -20.54 14.74 -22.40
CA ASN A 159 -19.55 13.94 -21.66
C ASN A 159 -18.31 14.76 -21.38
N TYR A 160 -18.10 15.16 -20.14
CA TYR A 160 -16.93 15.93 -19.72
C TYR A 160 -15.73 15.01 -19.41
N PHE A 161 -14.55 15.36 -19.88
CA PHE A 161 -13.33 14.62 -19.55
C PHE A 161 -13.09 14.54 -18.04
N SER A 162 -13.42 15.60 -17.29
CA SER A 162 -13.31 15.63 -15.83
C SER A 162 -14.10 14.49 -15.15
N SER A 163 -15.23 14.07 -15.72
CA SER A 163 -16.04 12.95 -15.20
C SER A 163 -15.31 11.60 -15.24
N ARG A 164 -14.23 11.48 -16.00
CA ARG A 164 -13.36 10.29 -16.04
C ARG A 164 -12.34 10.24 -14.95
N LEU A 165 -12.12 11.36 -14.25
CA LEU A 165 -11.07 11.52 -13.27
C LEU A 165 -11.55 11.17 -11.87
N ALA A 166 -10.66 10.56 -11.12
CA ALA A 166 -10.78 10.41 -9.69
C ALA A 166 -9.42 10.67 -9.04
N TYR A 167 -9.44 11.10 -7.79
CA TYR A 167 -8.27 11.46 -7.02
C TYR A 167 -8.23 10.66 -5.73
N TYR A 168 -7.05 10.38 -5.22
CA TYR A 168 -6.91 9.80 -3.91
C TYR A 168 -5.76 10.43 -3.13
N TYR A 169 -5.95 10.49 -1.84
CA TYR A 169 -4.97 10.98 -0.88
C TYR A 169 -4.85 9.95 0.23
N GLN A 170 -3.62 9.61 0.58
CA GLN A 170 -3.34 8.64 1.62
C GLN A 170 -2.20 9.14 2.51
N MET A 171 -2.35 9.02 3.81
CA MET A 171 -1.27 9.23 4.77
C MET A 171 -0.89 7.85 5.34
N ILE A 172 0.38 7.50 5.23
CA ILE A 172 0.90 6.24 5.76
C ILE A 172 1.69 6.54 7.02
N ILE A 173 1.31 5.93 8.13
CA ILE A 173 2.03 5.99 9.39
C ILE A 173 2.47 4.56 9.71
N GLY A 174 3.77 4.27 9.55
CA GLY A 174 4.28 2.91 9.65
C GLY A 174 5.48 2.80 10.57
N ARG A 175 5.64 1.63 11.17
CA ARG A 175 6.77 1.29 12.03
C ARG A 175 7.25 -0.13 11.77
N LYS A 176 8.55 -0.27 11.52
CA LYS A 176 9.28 -1.53 11.63
C LYS A 176 9.66 -1.70 13.09
N PHE A 177 9.02 -2.63 13.79
CA PHE A 177 9.25 -2.87 15.21
C PHE A 177 10.55 -3.66 15.43
N ASN A 178 10.80 -4.62 14.54
CA ASN A 178 12.01 -5.44 14.50
C ASN A 178 12.22 -6.01 13.09
N GLU A 179 13.20 -6.88 12.90
CA GLU A 179 13.49 -7.48 11.59
C GLU A 179 12.36 -8.38 11.04
N SER A 180 11.47 -8.84 11.91
CA SER A 180 10.39 -9.75 11.54
C SER A 180 9.03 -9.09 11.43
N PHE A 181 8.79 -7.96 12.08
CA PHE A 181 7.45 -7.40 12.22
C PHE A 181 7.38 -5.91 11.88
N THR A 182 6.46 -5.58 10.98
CA THR A 182 6.13 -4.22 10.54
C THR A 182 4.63 -4.04 10.49
N LEU A 183 4.15 -2.90 10.97
CA LEU A 183 2.75 -2.46 10.84
C LEU A 183 2.69 -1.05 10.28
N GLN A 184 1.59 -0.75 9.58
CA GLN A 184 1.24 0.59 9.15
C GLN A 184 -0.26 0.85 9.22
N LEU A 185 -0.62 2.11 9.42
CA LEU A 185 -1.94 2.68 9.24
C LEU A 185 -1.93 3.55 7.98
N ALA A 186 -3.05 3.58 7.27
CA ALA A 186 -3.16 4.31 6.02
C ALA A 186 -4.55 4.98 5.88
N PRO A 187 -4.85 6.06 6.66
CA PRO A 187 -6.01 6.89 6.36
C PRO A 187 -6.00 7.29 4.89
N THR A 188 -7.09 7.04 4.21
CA THR A 188 -7.23 7.19 2.76
C THR A 188 -8.54 7.89 2.44
N MET A 189 -8.49 8.87 1.54
CA MET A 189 -9.63 9.53 0.94
C MET A 189 -9.60 9.30 -0.57
N VAL A 190 -10.73 8.94 -1.15
CA VAL A 190 -10.92 8.83 -2.60
C VAL A 190 -12.04 9.76 -3.01
N HIS A 191 -11.80 10.62 -3.99
CA HIS A 191 -12.78 11.49 -4.63
C HIS A 191 -13.04 11.01 -6.05
N ASN A 192 -14.29 10.66 -6.36
CA ASN A 192 -14.74 10.34 -7.72
C ASN A 192 -15.51 11.54 -8.28
N ASN A 193 -15.07 12.10 -9.41
CA ASN A 193 -15.80 13.20 -10.05
C ASN A 193 -17.17 12.75 -10.56
N LEU A 194 -17.29 11.48 -10.91
CA LEU A 194 -18.56 10.87 -11.32
C LEU A 194 -18.77 9.54 -10.58
N VAL A 195 -19.93 9.37 -9.99
CA VAL A 195 -20.36 8.12 -9.34
C VAL A 195 -21.45 7.45 -10.18
N PRO A 196 -21.54 6.11 -10.21
CA PRO A 196 -22.54 5.38 -11.01
C PRO A 196 -23.99 5.65 -10.59
N LEU A 197 -24.22 5.87 -9.30
CA LEU A 197 -25.54 6.12 -8.74
C LEU A 197 -25.53 7.42 -7.94
N SER A 198 -26.58 8.22 -8.06
CA SER A 198 -26.72 9.48 -7.31
C SER A 198 -26.76 9.31 -5.79
N SER A 199 -27.04 8.09 -5.31
CA SER A 199 -27.02 7.73 -3.90
C SER A 199 -25.61 7.44 -3.37
N GLN A 200 -24.61 7.29 -4.25
CA GLN A 200 -23.22 7.05 -3.85
C GLN A 200 -22.51 8.39 -3.58
N PRO A 201 -21.69 8.45 -2.52
CA PRO A 201 -20.91 9.65 -2.27
C PRO A 201 -19.73 9.76 -3.27
N ASN A 202 -19.41 10.99 -3.67
CA ASN A 202 -18.19 11.28 -4.44
C ASN A 202 -16.94 11.03 -3.59
N ASP A 203 -17.02 11.34 -2.28
CA ASP A 203 -15.93 11.23 -1.33
C ASP A 203 -16.08 9.98 -0.47
N VAL A 204 -15.12 9.07 -0.57
CA VAL A 204 -15.05 7.84 0.23
C VAL A 204 -13.82 7.90 1.13
N PHE A 205 -14.06 7.72 2.43
CA PHE A 205 -13.02 7.66 3.45
C PHE A 205 -12.82 6.22 3.92
N ALA A 206 -11.57 5.83 4.04
CA ALA A 206 -11.19 4.51 4.53
C ALA A 206 -10.00 4.61 5.50
N LEU A 207 -9.96 3.71 6.46
CA LEU A 207 -8.80 3.51 7.32
C LEU A 207 -8.11 2.20 6.91
N GLY A 208 -6.94 2.32 6.31
CA GLY A 208 -6.12 1.19 5.90
C GLY A 208 -5.25 0.66 7.05
N PHE A 209 -5.10 -0.66 7.11
CA PHE A 209 -4.19 -1.38 7.99
C PHE A 209 -3.34 -2.31 7.13
N GLY A 210 -2.03 -2.18 7.22
CA GLY A 210 -1.12 -3.04 6.49
C GLY A 210 -0.06 -3.62 7.41
N GLY A 211 0.36 -4.83 7.14
CA GLY A 211 1.38 -5.45 7.96
C GLY A 211 2.21 -6.48 7.21
N ARG A 212 3.36 -6.77 7.80
CA ARG A 212 4.30 -7.76 7.32
C ARG A 212 4.88 -8.54 8.49
N PHE A 213 4.90 -9.85 8.36
CA PHE A 213 5.54 -10.78 9.29
C PHE A 213 6.51 -11.68 8.53
N LYS A 214 7.80 -11.60 8.82
CA LYS A 214 8.85 -12.39 8.19
C LYS A 214 8.80 -13.82 8.71
N LEU A 215 8.56 -14.77 7.84
CA LEU A 215 8.53 -16.20 8.14
C LEU A 215 9.91 -16.85 7.98
N SER A 216 10.67 -16.41 6.97
CA SER A 216 12.02 -16.89 6.70
C SER A 216 12.88 -15.78 6.10
N LYS A 217 14.14 -16.10 5.73
CA LYS A 217 15.01 -15.13 5.05
C LYS A 217 14.42 -14.58 3.75
N ARG A 218 13.61 -15.39 3.04
CA ARG A 218 13.06 -15.06 1.71
C ARG A 218 11.55 -14.95 1.68
N ILE A 219 10.84 -15.40 2.72
CA ILE A 219 9.38 -15.46 2.74
C ILE A 219 8.86 -14.57 3.87
N ALA A 220 7.85 -13.75 3.55
CA ALA A 220 7.11 -12.98 4.53
C ALA A 220 5.60 -13.08 4.28
N PHE A 221 4.83 -13.17 5.34
CA PHE A 221 3.38 -13.02 5.30
C PHE A 221 3.05 -11.53 5.31
N THR A 222 2.16 -11.11 4.41
CA THR A 222 1.70 -9.73 4.27
C THR A 222 0.18 -9.68 4.24
N TRP A 223 -0.38 -8.59 4.72
CA TRP A 223 -1.81 -8.35 4.63
C TRP A 223 -2.08 -6.86 4.48
N ASP A 224 -3.17 -6.51 3.81
CA ASP A 224 -3.78 -5.19 3.84
C ASP A 224 -5.30 -5.28 3.99
N TYR A 225 -5.87 -4.38 4.78
CA TYR A 225 -7.29 -4.25 5.04
C TYR A 225 -7.66 -2.78 5.05
N PHE A 226 -8.76 -2.43 4.39
CA PHE A 226 -9.28 -1.07 4.38
C PHE A 226 -10.69 -1.05 4.93
N HIS A 227 -10.84 -0.44 6.09
CA HIS A 227 -12.13 -0.21 6.70
C HIS A 227 -12.77 1.03 6.09
N LEU A 228 -13.82 0.86 5.29
CA LEU A 228 -14.58 1.96 4.72
C LEU A 228 -15.38 2.64 5.84
N MET A 229 -15.21 3.93 6.02
CA MET A 229 -15.89 4.72 7.03
C MET A 229 -17.23 5.26 6.53
N ASN A 230 -17.35 5.45 5.22
CA ASN A 230 -18.58 5.82 4.51
C ASN A 230 -18.63 5.14 3.13
N GLY A 231 -19.69 5.40 2.38
CA GLY A 231 -19.84 4.90 1.01
C GLY A 231 -20.12 3.41 0.92
N ILE A 232 -20.29 2.68 2.04
CA ILE A 232 -20.78 1.31 2.02
C ILE A 232 -22.27 1.33 1.72
N GLN A 233 -22.63 0.75 0.60
CA GLN A 233 -24.00 0.44 0.29
C GLN A 233 -24.22 -1.07 0.44
N GLN A 234 -25.25 -1.45 1.19
CA GLN A 234 -25.56 -2.86 1.43
C GLN A 234 -25.70 -3.60 0.10
N ASN A 235 -24.93 -4.68 -0.06
CA ASN A 235 -24.84 -5.50 -1.27
C ASN A 235 -24.18 -4.85 -2.51
N VAL A 236 -23.58 -3.66 -2.40
CA VAL A 236 -22.90 -2.99 -3.52
C VAL A 236 -21.38 -3.01 -3.36
N ASN A 237 -20.88 -2.66 -2.18
CA ASN A 237 -19.44 -2.68 -1.91
C ASN A 237 -19.13 -3.18 -0.50
N THR A 238 -17.91 -3.67 -0.32
CA THR A 238 -17.43 -4.26 0.93
C THR A 238 -16.04 -3.74 1.27
N HIS A 239 -15.59 -4.03 2.49
CA HIS A 239 -14.23 -3.73 2.93
C HIS A 239 -13.21 -4.57 2.16
N PRO A 240 -12.23 -3.96 1.48
CA PRO A 240 -11.12 -4.70 0.86
C PRO A 240 -10.25 -5.36 1.92
N LEU A 241 -9.97 -6.64 1.75
CA LEU A 241 -9.02 -7.41 2.56
C LEU A 241 -8.20 -8.31 1.65
N SER A 242 -6.89 -8.29 1.82
CA SER A 242 -5.99 -9.15 1.10
C SER A 242 -4.98 -9.78 2.04
N LEU A 243 -4.68 -11.06 1.82
CA LEU A 243 -3.67 -11.84 2.54
C LEU A 243 -2.70 -12.42 1.53
N GLY A 244 -1.40 -12.33 1.79
CA GLY A 244 -0.40 -12.75 0.82
C GLY A 244 0.91 -13.24 1.42
N LEU A 245 1.73 -13.80 0.55
CA LEU A 245 3.09 -14.24 0.82
C LEU A 245 4.05 -13.56 -0.15
N ASP A 246 4.97 -12.77 0.39
CA ASP A 246 6.09 -12.22 -0.37
C ASP A 246 7.20 -13.25 -0.45
N ILE A 247 7.69 -13.51 -1.65
CA ILE A 247 8.79 -14.44 -1.95
C ILE A 247 9.88 -13.67 -2.67
N GLU A 248 11.03 -13.52 -2.03
CA GLU A 248 12.17 -12.81 -2.58
C GLU A 248 13.12 -13.78 -3.29
N THR A 249 13.36 -13.53 -4.57
CA THR A 249 14.27 -14.33 -5.41
C THR A 249 15.27 -13.41 -6.12
N GLY A 250 16.46 -13.20 -5.54
CA GLY A 250 17.63 -12.64 -6.22
C GLY A 250 17.43 -11.39 -7.11
N GLY A 251 16.52 -10.48 -6.78
CA GLY A 251 16.23 -9.25 -7.57
C GLY A 251 14.78 -9.12 -8.02
N HIS A 252 13.95 -10.13 -7.79
CA HIS A 252 12.51 -10.06 -7.99
C HIS A 252 11.80 -10.27 -6.65
N VAL A 253 10.66 -9.62 -6.49
CA VAL A 253 9.71 -9.91 -5.42
C VAL A 253 8.45 -10.47 -6.06
N PHE A 254 8.18 -11.74 -5.79
CA PHE A 254 6.91 -12.38 -6.10
C PHE A 254 6.01 -12.28 -4.88
N GLN A 255 4.77 -11.92 -5.09
CA GLN A 255 3.77 -11.92 -4.03
C GLN A 255 2.56 -12.70 -4.51
N LEU A 256 2.26 -13.80 -3.85
CA LEU A 256 1.04 -14.58 -4.07
C LEU A 256 0.01 -14.14 -3.03
N HIS A 257 -1.25 -13.96 -3.43
CA HIS A 257 -2.25 -13.46 -2.50
C HIS A 257 -3.66 -13.88 -2.85
N LEU A 258 -4.52 -13.81 -1.86
CA LEU A 258 -5.98 -13.85 -1.97
C LEU A 258 -6.52 -12.46 -1.63
N SER A 259 -7.47 -11.97 -2.42
CA SER A 259 -8.11 -10.68 -2.23
C SER A 259 -9.57 -10.74 -2.65
N ASN A 260 -10.44 -10.02 -1.97
CA ASN A 260 -11.81 -9.81 -2.44
C ASN A 260 -11.93 -8.63 -3.44
N ALA A 261 -10.87 -7.84 -3.61
CA ALA A 261 -10.83 -6.74 -4.56
C ALA A 261 -10.38 -7.21 -5.95
N VAL A 262 -11.01 -6.70 -7.01
CA VAL A 262 -10.56 -6.83 -8.39
C VAL A 262 -9.66 -5.67 -8.80
N GLY A 263 -9.96 -4.47 -8.30
CA GLY A 263 -9.17 -3.25 -8.54
C GLY A 263 -7.79 -3.32 -7.92
N MET A 264 -6.80 -2.72 -8.58
CA MET A 264 -5.39 -2.76 -8.20
C MET A 264 -4.76 -1.37 -8.04
N ASN A 265 -5.58 -0.33 -8.03
CA ASN A 265 -5.22 1.04 -7.63
C ASN A 265 -6.16 1.50 -6.52
N GLU A 266 -5.80 2.55 -5.79
CA GLU A 266 -6.48 3.01 -4.58
C GLU A 266 -7.96 3.35 -4.83
N ARG A 267 -8.25 4.02 -5.94
CA ARG A 267 -9.64 4.31 -6.32
C ARG A 267 -10.45 3.01 -6.47
N ALA A 268 -9.94 2.10 -7.27
CA ALA A 268 -10.70 0.91 -7.64
C ALA A 268 -10.89 -0.05 -6.45
N PHE A 269 -9.84 -0.35 -5.67
CA PHE A 269 -10.02 -1.28 -4.57
C PHE A 269 -10.77 -0.68 -3.38
N VAL A 270 -10.65 0.64 -3.12
CA VAL A 270 -11.39 1.29 -2.02
C VAL A 270 -12.86 1.45 -2.36
N THR A 271 -13.20 1.88 -3.60
CA THR A 271 -14.58 2.26 -3.91
C THR A 271 -15.38 1.20 -4.65
N GLU A 272 -14.75 0.16 -5.21
CA GLU A 272 -15.40 -0.80 -6.10
C GLU A 272 -15.21 -2.27 -5.71
N THR A 273 -14.74 -2.55 -4.51
CA THR A 273 -14.68 -3.93 -4.02
C THR A 273 -16.07 -4.43 -3.66
N THR A 274 -16.51 -5.50 -4.31
CA THR A 274 -17.83 -6.12 -4.13
C THR A 274 -17.74 -7.52 -3.53
N GLY A 275 -16.57 -8.18 -3.65
CA GLY A 275 -16.36 -9.54 -3.18
C GLY A 275 -16.48 -9.67 -1.67
N ARG A 276 -17.04 -10.77 -1.19
CA ARG A 276 -17.24 -11.07 0.23
C ARG A 276 -16.44 -12.29 0.65
N TRP A 277 -15.64 -12.14 1.72
CA TRP A 277 -14.85 -13.24 2.27
C TRP A 277 -15.72 -14.37 2.82
N ASP A 278 -16.82 -14.04 3.49
CA ASP A 278 -17.76 -14.99 4.07
C ASP A 278 -18.54 -15.80 3.01
N LYS A 279 -18.55 -15.35 1.75
CA LYS A 279 -19.16 -16.05 0.61
C LYS A 279 -18.12 -16.73 -0.32
N GLY A 280 -16.85 -16.70 0.03
CA GLY A 280 -15.79 -17.24 -0.82
C GLY A 280 -15.59 -16.46 -2.12
N GLN A 281 -16.06 -15.23 -2.22
CA GLN A 281 -15.88 -14.34 -3.38
C GLN A 281 -14.47 -13.73 -3.34
N LEU A 282 -13.48 -14.61 -3.37
CA LEU A 282 -12.06 -14.28 -3.30
C LEU A 282 -11.42 -14.52 -4.65
N ARG A 283 -10.38 -13.77 -4.91
CA ARG A 283 -9.59 -13.86 -6.14
C ARG A 283 -8.16 -14.24 -5.78
N PHE A 284 -7.67 -15.28 -6.40
CA PHE A 284 -6.24 -15.52 -6.41
C PHE A 284 -5.56 -14.46 -7.26
N GLY A 285 -4.37 -14.07 -6.89
CA GLY A 285 -3.59 -13.11 -7.63
C GLY A 285 -2.10 -13.22 -7.32
N PHE A 286 -1.31 -12.59 -8.16
CA PHE A 286 0.11 -12.42 -7.91
C PHE A 286 0.55 -11.00 -8.29
N ASN A 287 1.57 -10.52 -7.59
CA ASN A 287 2.28 -9.31 -7.95
C ASN A 287 3.73 -9.70 -8.25
N LEU A 288 4.27 -9.17 -9.32
CA LEU A 288 5.68 -9.31 -9.71
C LEU A 288 6.30 -7.92 -9.74
N SER A 289 7.43 -7.76 -9.08
CA SER A 289 8.18 -6.51 -9.01
C SER A 289 9.65 -6.78 -9.33
N ARG A 290 10.23 -5.93 -10.18
CA ARG A 290 11.66 -5.96 -10.51
C ARG A 290 12.22 -4.55 -10.56
N VAL A 291 13.23 -4.31 -9.73
CA VAL A 291 13.90 -3.01 -9.65
C VAL A 291 15.09 -2.97 -10.60
N PHE A 292 15.16 -1.91 -11.40
CA PHE A 292 16.25 -1.60 -12.32
C PHE A 292 16.96 -0.33 -11.90
N GLN A 293 18.28 -0.31 -12.02
CA GLN A 293 19.08 0.91 -11.86
C GLN A 293 19.03 1.68 -13.19
N ILE A 294 18.41 2.87 -13.20
CA ILE A 294 18.28 3.71 -14.41
C ILE A 294 19.28 4.88 -14.43
N LYS A 295 19.79 5.28 -13.26
CA LYS A 295 20.82 6.32 -13.13
C LYS A 295 21.99 5.77 -12.35
N LYS A 296 23.22 5.87 -12.88
CA LYS A 296 24.43 5.49 -12.14
C LYS A 296 24.47 6.26 -10.82
N ARG A 297 24.74 5.55 -9.73
CA ARG A 297 25.07 6.21 -8.46
C ARG A 297 26.28 7.09 -8.69
N ALA A 298 26.21 8.37 -8.33
CA ALA A 298 27.40 9.18 -8.26
C ALA A 298 28.35 8.49 -7.28
N GLU A 299 29.53 8.10 -7.74
CA GLU A 299 30.60 7.65 -6.85
C GLU A 299 30.87 8.78 -5.87
N LYS A 300 30.73 8.48 -4.59
CA LYS A 300 31.24 9.40 -3.57
C LYS A 300 32.76 9.34 -3.68
N ILE A 301 33.36 10.36 -4.29
CA ILE A 301 34.76 10.68 -4.17
C ILE A 301 35.05 11.04 -2.69
#